data_8feb7e0069895cfd9cdf869123250a88
#
_entry.id   8feb7e0069895cfd9cdf869123250a88
#
_cell.length_a   1.000
_cell.length_b   1.000
_cell.length_c   1.000
_cell.angle_alpha   90.00
_cell.angle_beta   90.00
_cell.angle_gamma   90.00
#
_symmetry.space_group_name_H-M   'P 1'
#
loop_
_entity.id
_entity.type
_entity.pdbx_description
1 polymer ?
#
loop_
_entity_poly.entity_id
_entity_poly.type
_entity_poly.pdbx_seq_one_letter_code
_entity_poly.pdbx_strand_id
1 'polypeptide(L)'
;NEYSEMELYHVIRDYGEDNFAKNIAKHIVKARQEQVIETTGQLNEIIKAAIPAKVRQGQGHPSKKTFQAIRIELNHELDVLENSLDTMITWLNPGGRLSVITFHSLEDRIVKTIFKRNMNPCTCPPEFPVCVCGKKPTGKVITRKPILPSEQELAENSRSKSAKLRVFEKACVN
;
A
#
# COMPACT_ATOMS: atom_id res chain seq x y z
N ASN A 1 -15.19 -12.11 -11.37
CA ASN A 1 -16.13 -13.21 -11.68
C ASN A 1 -15.49 -14.60 -11.67
N GLU A 2 -14.15 -14.71 -11.74
CA GLU A 2 -13.42 -15.99 -11.90
C GLU A 2 -12.74 -16.47 -10.62
N TYR A 3 -12.20 -15.54 -9.81
CA TYR A 3 -11.49 -15.89 -8.57
C TYR A 3 -12.37 -16.71 -7.63
N SER A 4 -11.78 -17.71 -6.96
CA SER A 4 -12.44 -18.45 -5.87
C SER A 4 -12.80 -17.53 -4.69
N GLU A 5 -13.66 -18.00 -3.79
CA GLU A 5 -14.00 -17.26 -2.57
C GLU A 5 -12.75 -16.97 -1.72
N MET A 6 -11.81 -17.91 -1.68
CA MET A 6 -10.58 -17.78 -0.91
C MET A 6 -9.65 -16.72 -1.52
N GLU A 7 -9.47 -16.72 -2.86
CA GLU A 7 -8.67 -15.71 -3.56
C GLU A 7 -9.26 -14.31 -3.37
N LEU A 8 -10.59 -14.15 -3.55
CA LEU A 8 -11.27 -12.88 -3.29
C LEU A 8 -11.10 -12.43 -1.84
N TYR A 9 -11.21 -13.35 -0.88
CA TYR A 9 -10.98 -13.06 0.53
C TYR A 9 -9.56 -12.54 0.76
N HIS A 10 -8.54 -13.19 0.20
CA HIS A 10 -7.15 -12.75 0.34
C HIS A 10 -6.93 -11.36 -0.28
N VAL A 11 -7.38 -11.15 -1.51
CA VAL A 11 -7.29 -9.85 -2.18
C VAL A 11 -7.92 -8.73 -1.33
N ILE A 12 -9.17 -8.92 -0.89
CA ILE A 12 -9.90 -7.89 -0.15
C ILE A 12 -9.30 -7.68 1.25
N ARG A 13 -8.83 -8.73 1.92
CA ARG A 13 -8.17 -8.63 3.22
C ARG A 13 -6.82 -7.95 3.13
N ASP A 14 -5.96 -8.40 2.22
CA ASP A 14 -4.55 -8.03 2.20
C ASP A 14 -4.33 -6.67 1.54
N TYR A 15 -5.07 -6.36 0.48
CA TYR A 15 -4.96 -5.09 -0.24
C TYR A 15 -6.03 -4.05 0.14
N GLY A 16 -7.18 -4.50 0.63
CA GLY A 16 -8.22 -3.60 1.12
C GLY A 16 -8.09 -3.29 2.62
N GLU A 17 -7.35 -4.11 3.38
CA GLU A 17 -7.34 -4.06 4.85
C GLU A 17 -8.78 -3.97 5.41
N ASP A 18 -9.70 -4.78 4.82
CA ASP A 18 -11.13 -4.73 5.12
C ASP A 18 -11.52 -5.85 6.12
N ASN A 19 -12.07 -5.45 7.24
CA ASN A 19 -12.51 -6.39 8.29
C ASN A 19 -13.67 -7.30 7.83
N PHE A 20 -14.41 -6.91 6.80
CA PHE A 20 -15.52 -7.67 6.24
C PHE A 20 -15.14 -8.49 5.02
N ALA A 21 -13.83 -8.60 4.70
CA ALA A 21 -13.32 -9.26 3.51
C ALA A 21 -13.93 -10.65 3.26
N LYS A 22 -14.02 -11.48 4.31
CA LYS A 22 -14.60 -12.82 4.21
C LYS A 22 -16.08 -12.79 3.80
N ASN A 23 -16.85 -11.91 4.40
CA ASN A 23 -18.27 -11.79 4.09
C ASN A 23 -18.52 -11.20 2.71
N ILE A 24 -17.70 -10.21 2.32
CA ILE A 24 -17.74 -9.62 0.97
C ILE A 24 -17.43 -10.68 -0.08
N ALA A 25 -16.35 -11.44 0.07
CA ALA A 25 -15.98 -12.51 -0.85
C ALA A 25 -17.12 -13.54 -1.04
N LYS A 26 -17.73 -13.99 0.07
CA LYS A 26 -18.88 -14.89 0.04
C LYS A 26 -20.06 -14.31 -0.73
N HIS A 27 -20.40 -13.03 -0.52
CA HIS A 27 -21.52 -12.38 -1.21
C HIS A 27 -21.24 -12.21 -2.70
N ILE A 28 -19.99 -11.89 -3.09
CA ILE A 28 -19.58 -11.81 -4.50
C ILE A 28 -19.75 -13.17 -5.17
N VAL A 29 -19.24 -14.25 -4.56
CA VAL A 29 -19.36 -15.61 -5.13
C VAL A 29 -20.83 -16.03 -5.26
N LYS A 30 -21.64 -15.77 -4.24
CA LYS A 30 -23.07 -16.07 -4.31
C LYS A 30 -23.77 -15.30 -5.41
N ALA A 31 -23.55 -13.98 -5.51
CA ALA A 31 -24.22 -13.14 -6.50
C ALA A 31 -23.87 -13.54 -7.94
N ARG A 32 -22.60 -13.85 -8.23
CA ARG A 32 -22.18 -14.24 -9.59
C ARG A 32 -22.69 -15.60 -10.03
N GLN A 33 -23.13 -16.47 -9.09
CA GLN A 33 -23.80 -17.74 -9.44
C GLN A 33 -25.19 -17.51 -10.03
N GLU A 34 -25.85 -16.40 -9.65
CA GLU A 34 -27.16 -16.03 -10.16
C GLU A 34 -27.03 -15.19 -11.44
N GLN A 35 -26.11 -14.22 -11.44
CA GLN A 35 -25.86 -13.32 -12.57
C GLN A 35 -24.42 -12.84 -12.56
N VAL A 36 -23.77 -12.80 -13.73
CA VAL A 36 -22.43 -12.22 -13.92
C VAL A 36 -22.43 -10.76 -13.45
N ILE A 37 -21.40 -10.38 -12.68
CA ILE A 37 -21.21 -9.01 -12.22
C ILE A 37 -20.51 -8.22 -13.32
N GLU A 38 -21.22 -7.30 -13.97
CA GLU A 38 -20.72 -6.55 -15.13
C GLU A 38 -20.41 -5.09 -14.81
N THR A 39 -21.06 -4.53 -13.78
CA THR A 39 -20.93 -3.10 -13.47
C THR A 39 -20.43 -2.86 -12.05
N THR A 40 -19.78 -1.70 -11.87
CA THR A 40 -19.37 -1.21 -10.54
C THR A 40 -20.58 -0.98 -9.62
N GLY A 41 -21.74 -0.63 -10.19
CA GLY A 41 -22.99 -0.47 -9.46
C GLY A 41 -23.45 -1.78 -8.83
N GLN A 42 -23.50 -2.88 -9.61
CA GLN A 42 -23.83 -4.21 -9.11
C GLN A 42 -22.88 -4.64 -7.98
N LEU A 43 -21.57 -4.48 -8.19
CA LEU A 43 -20.58 -4.81 -7.16
C LEU A 43 -20.77 -3.98 -5.89
N ASN A 44 -21.10 -2.69 -6.01
CA ASN A 44 -21.39 -1.83 -4.85
C ASN A 44 -22.56 -2.36 -4.02
N GLU A 45 -23.66 -2.75 -4.65
CA GLU A 45 -24.83 -3.28 -3.93
C GLU A 45 -24.51 -4.60 -3.21
N ILE A 46 -23.71 -5.48 -3.86
CA ILE A 46 -23.24 -6.73 -3.25
C ILE A 46 -22.38 -6.44 -2.01
N ILE A 47 -21.42 -5.51 -2.11
CA ILE A 47 -20.56 -5.12 -1.00
C ILE A 47 -21.39 -4.50 0.14
N LYS A 48 -22.33 -3.61 -0.19
CA LYS A 48 -23.22 -3.03 0.81
C LYS A 48 -24.04 -4.08 1.54
N ALA A 49 -24.56 -5.10 0.84
CA ALA A 49 -25.29 -6.20 1.44
C ALA A 49 -24.42 -7.02 2.40
N ALA A 50 -23.13 -7.15 2.11
CA ALA A 50 -22.18 -7.89 2.93
C ALA A 50 -21.76 -7.16 4.21
N ILE A 51 -21.95 -5.84 4.31
CA ILE A 51 -21.52 -5.02 5.45
C ILE A 51 -22.72 -4.63 6.30
N PRO A 52 -22.67 -4.78 7.64
CA PRO A 52 -23.77 -4.40 8.53
C PRO A 52 -24.18 -2.93 8.36
N ALA A 53 -25.49 -2.64 8.37
CA ALA A 53 -26.02 -1.29 8.16
C ALA A 53 -25.42 -0.24 9.13
N LYS A 54 -25.20 -0.62 10.39
CA LYS A 54 -24.60 0.25 11.42
C LYS A 54 -23.19 0.72 11.04
N VAL A 55 -22.41 -0.11 10.33
CA VAL A 55 -21.03 0.20 9.93
C VAL A 55 -21.02 1.07 8.67
N ARG A 56 -21.98 0.88 7.77
CA ARG A 56 -22.10 1.64 6.53
C ARG A 56 -22.30 3.15 6.73
N GLN A 57 -22.82 3.56 7.88
CA GLN A 57 -23.11 4.98 8.19
C GLN A 57 -21.90 5.76 8.69
N GLY A 58 -20.75 5.11 8.93
CA GLY A 58 -19.69 5.72 9.75
C GLY A 58 -18.53 6.40 9.03
N GLN A 59 -18.03 5.92 7.91
CA GLN A 59 -16.77 6.43 7.34
C GLN A 59 -16.65 6.22 5.82
N GLY A 60 -17.15 7.15 5.04
CA GLY A 60 -16.95 7.14 3.60
C GLY A 60 -17.71 6.03 2.87
N HIS A 61 -17.40 5.83 1.60
CA HIS A 61 -18.10 4.85 0.78
C HIS A 61 -17.69 3.42 1.18
N PRO A 62 -18.62 2.51 1.53
CA PRO A 62 -18.31 1.19 2.07
C PRO A 62 -17.47 0.31 1.12
N SER A 63 -17.60 0.51 -0.18
CA SER A 63 -16.87 -0.28 -1.18
C SER A 63 -15.46 0.25 -1.50
N LYS A 64 -15.04 1.39 -0.91
CA LYS A 64 -13.76 2.03 -1.24
C LYS A 64 -12.58 1.07 -1.08
N LYS A 65 -12.54 0.31 0.02
CA LYS A 65 -11.47 -0.64 0.33
C LYS A 65 -11.45 -1.82 -0.65
N THR A 66 -12.62 -2.35 -0.99
CA THR A 66 -12.73 -3.46 -1.94
C THR A 66 -12.31 -3.03 -3.34
N PHE A 67 -12.73 -1.84 -3.82
CA PHE A 67 -12.27 -1.34 -5.11
C PHE A 67 -10.77 -1.04 -5.13
N GLN A 68 -10.20 -0.52 -4.03
CA GLN A 68 -8.76 -0.36 -3.90
C GLN A 68 -8.05 -1.72 -4.01
N ALA A 69 -8.55 -2.75 -3.32
CA ALA A 69 -7.98 -4.09 -3.35
C ALA A 69 -7.97 -4.69 -4.76
N ILE A 70 -9.08 -4.59 -5.48
CA ILE A 70 -9.21 -5.08 -6.86
C ILE A 70 -8.24 -4.34 -7.79
N ARG A 71 -8.10 -3.01 -7.63
CA ARG A 71 -7.19 -2.20 -8.44
C ARG A 71 -5.73 -2.60 -8.22
N ILE A 72 -5.34 -2.76 -6.95
CA ILE A 72 -3.99 -3.18 -6.57
C ILE A 72 -3.66 -4.55 -7.16
N GLU A 73 -4.57 -5.51 -7.02
CA GLU A 73 -4.41 -6.86 -7.57
C GLU A 73 -4.27 -6.84 -9.09
N LEU A 74 -5.20 -6.19 -9.78
CA LEU A 74 -5.25 -6.17 -11.24
C LEU A 74 -4.03 -5.48 -11.87
N ASN A 75 -3.54 -4.40 -11.26
CA ASN A 75 -2.44 -3.60 -11.77
C ASN A 75 -1.08 -4.00 -11.19
N HIS A 76 -1.01 -4.95 -10.26
CA HIS A 76 0.20 -5.33 -9.54
C HIS A 76 0.93 -4.12 -8.92
N GLU A 77 0.17 -3.14 -8.40
CA GLU A 77 0.69 -1.83 -7.99
C GLU A 77 1.80 -1.94 -6.94
N LEU A 78 1.66 -2.85 -5.98
CA LEU A 78 2.63 -3.02 -4.91
C LEU A 78 3.91 -3.69 -5.40
N ASP A 79 3.80 -4.69 -6.28
CA ASP A 79 4.96 -5.38 -6.86
C ASP A 79 5.79 -4.43 -7.72
N VAL A 80 5.12 -3.62 -8.55
CA VAL A 80 5.77 -2.59 -9.38
C VAL A 80 6.49 -1.58 -8.50
N LEU A 81 5.85 -1.10 -7.43
CA LEU A 81 6.47 -0.17 -6.49
C LEU A 81 7.69 -0.79 -5.80
N GLU A 82 7.56 -2.01 -5.28
CA GLU A 82 8.65 -2.70 -4.58
C GLU A 82 9.87 -2.92 -5.49
N ASN A 83 9.64 -3.42 -6.70
CA ASN A 83 10.71 -3.73 -7.65
C ASN A 83 11.39 -2.48 -8.23
N SER A 84 10.69 -1.36 -8.33
CA SER A 84 11.24 -0.13 -8.91
C SER A 84 12.08 0.70 -7.94
N LEU A 85 11.75 0.72 -6.65
CA LEU A 85 12.38 1.63 -5.68
C LEU A 85 13.87 1.38 -5.48
N ASP A 86 14.31 0.12 -5.39
CA ASP A 86 15.73 -0.20 -5.25
C ASP A 86 16.51 0.23 -6.51
N THR A 87 15.94 0.00 -7.69
CA THR A 87 16.53 0.44 -8.96
C THR A 87 16.65 1.98 -9.02
N MET A 88 15.60 2.70 -8.63
CA MET A 88 15.63 4.17 -8.57
C MET A 88 16.72 4.68 -7.62
N ILE A 89 16.91 4.05 -6.45
CA ILE A 89 17.98 4.40 -5.51
C ILE A 89 19.36 4.19 -6.16
N THR A 90 19.55 3.14 -6.95
CA THR A 90 20.84 2.91 -7.62
C THR A 90 21.17 3.99 -8.66
N TRP A 91 20.17 4.54 -9.34
CA TRP A 91 20.32 5.57 -10.36
C TRP A 91 20.57 6.99 -9.83
N LEU A 92 20.31 7.22 -8.55
CA LEU A 92 20.62 8.52 -7.95
C LEU A 92 22.11 8.83 -8.01
N ASN A 93 22.44 10.07 -8.29
CA ASN A 93 23.80 10.57 -8.04
C ASN A 93 24.10 10.63 -6.53
N PRO A 94 25.38 10.58 -6.13
CA PRO A 94 25.76 10.82 -4.74
C PRO A 94 25.14 12.11 -4.20
N GLY A 95 24.50 12.07 -3.04
CA GLY A 95 23.74 13.19 -2.46
C GLY A 95 22.36 13.43 -3.09
N GLY A 96 22.01 12.73 -4.18
CA GLY A 96 20.70 12.80 -4.81
C GLY A 96 19.58 12.30 -3.90
N ARG A 97 18.38 12.82 -4.06
CA ARG A 97 17.22 12.48 -3.24
C ARG A 97 16.10 11.82 -4.03
N LEU A 98 15.55 10.75 -3.48
CA LEU A 98 14.33 10.12 -3.95
C LEU A 98 13.19 10.53 -3.02
N SER A 99 12.22 11.27 -3.55
CA SER A 99 11.00 11.69 -2.86
C SER A 99 9.83 10.88 -3.39
N VAL A 100 9.12 10.19 -2.49
CA VAL A 100 7.98 9.33 -2.84
C VAL A 100 6.76 9.78 -2.08
N ILE A 101 5.65 10.04 -2.80
CA ILE A 101 4.35 10.32 -2.22
C ILE A 101 3.50 9.06 -2.35
N THR A 102 2.91 8.63 -1.25
CA THR A 102 2.01 7.47 -1.17
C THR A 102 0.63 7.90 -0.69
N PHE A 103 -0.42 7.20 -1.09
CA PHE A 103 -1.81 7.56 -0.78
C PHE A 103 -2.54 6.51 0.07
N HIS A 104 -1.93 5.36 0.33
CA HIS A 104 -2.48 4.35 1.25
C HIS A 104 -1.39 3.67 2.09
N SER A 105 -1.85 2.93 3.12
CA SER A 105 -0.99 2.30 4.13
C SER A 105 0.01 1.29 3.57
N LEU A 106 -0.39 0.52 2.57
CA LEU A 106 0.45 -0.53 1.98
C LEU A 106 1.62 0.06 1.21
N GLU A 107 1.39 1.08 0.35
CA GLU A 107 2.46 1.80 -0.34
C GLU A 107 3.45 2.40 0.67
N ASP A 108 2.93 3.11 1.69
CA ASP A 108 3.77 3.74 2.71
C ASP A 108 4.63 2.73 3.46
N ARG A 109 4.09 1.53 3.72
CA ARG A 109 4.80 0.42 4.36
C ARG A 109 5.95 -0.07 3.49
N ILE A 110 5.73 -0.26 2.19
CA ILE A 110 6.75 -0.69 1.22
C ILE A 110 7.88 0.34 1.16
N VAL A 111 7.55 1.62 0.91
CA VAL A 111 8.54 2.70 0.82
C VAL A 111 9.36 2.80 2.10
N LYS A 112 8.70 2.79 3.27
CA LYS A 112 9.37 2.80 4.57
C LYS A 112 10.33 1.62 4.74
N THR A 113 9.90 0.43 4.35
CA THR A 113 10.69 -0.81 4.49
C THR A 113 11.92 -0.77 3.60
N ILE A 114 11.75 -0.38 2.33
CA ILE A 114 12.86 -0.31 1.38
C ILE A 114 13.86 0.77 1.76
N PHE A 115 13.41 1.97 2.14
CA PHE A 115 14.29 3.03 2.60
C PHE A 115 15.05 2.64 3.86
N LYS A 116 14.39 1.95 4.82
CA LYS A 116 15.04 1.44 6.02
C LYS A 116 16.07 0.36 5.69
N ARG A 117 15.75 -0.58 4.78
CA ARG A 117 16.67 -1.64 4.32
C ARG A 117 17.92 -1.04 3.66
N ASN A 118 17.74 -0.02 2.83
CA ASN A 118 18.85 0.67 2.17
C ASN A 118 19.70 1.51 3.14
N MET A 119 19.12 2.04 4.21
CA MET A 119 19.85 2.74 5.27
C MET A 119 20.60 1.75 6.21
N ASN A 120 19.99 0.61 6.52
CA ASN A 120 20.52 -0.41 7.40
C ASN A 120 20.44 -1.78 6.73
N PRO A 121 21.34 -2.09 5.78
CA PRO A 121 21.26 -3.32 4.97
C PRO A 121 21.77 -4.57 5.71
N CYS A 122 22.24 -4.44 6.94
CA CYS A 122 22.78 -5.55 7.72
C CYS A 122 21.73 -6.66 7.92
N THR A 123 22.13 -7.90 7.64
CA THR A 123 21.32 -9.11 7.80
C THR A 123 21.88 -10.07 8.85
N CYS A 124 22.90 -9.65 9.63
CA CYS A 124 23.44 -10.45 10.71
C CYS A 124 22.40 -10.62 11.83
N PRO A 125 22.43 -11.76 12.53
CA PRO A 125 21.67 -11.94 13.75
C PRO A 125 22.00 -10.84 14.79
N PRO A 126 21.02 -10.35 15.55
CA PRO A 126 21.24 -9.29 16.55
C PRO A 126 22.29 -9.63 17.62
N GLU A 127 22.51 -10.93 17.88
CA GLU A 127 23.44 -11.45 18.89
C GLU A 127 24.91 -11.35 18.46
N PHE A 128 25.17 -11.07 17.17
CA PHE A 128 26.53 -10.96 16.68
C PHE A 128 27.19 -9.66 17.17
N PRO A 129 28.35 -9.73 17.86
CA PRO A 129 29.02 -8.54 18.39
C PRO A 129 29.57 -7.64 17.28
N VAL A 130 29.84 -8.21 16.11
CA VAL A 130 30.37 -7.48 14.94
C VAL A 130 29.62 -7.92 13.66
N CYS A 131 29.35 -6.98 12.82
CA CYS A 131 28.70 -7.25 11.51
C CYS A 131 29.71 -7.97 10.58
N VAL A 132 29.33 -9.15 10.10
CA VAL A 132 30.12 -9.97 9.16
C VAL A 132 29.54 -10.05 7.75
N CYS A 133 28.36 -9.47 7.50
CA CYS A 133 27.72 -9.56 6.17
C CYS A 133 28.34 -8.64 5.12
N GLY A 134 29.19 -7.69 5.50
CA GLY A 134 29.86 -6.76 4.59
C GLY A 134 28.96 -5.74 3.88
N LYS A 135 27.64 -5.77 4.13
CA LYS A 135 26.68 -4.86 3.49
C LYS A 135 26.84 -3.44 4.03
N LYS A 136 26.95 -2.47 3.13
CA LYS A 136 27.08 -1.05 3.49
C LYS A 136 25.78 -0.29 3.19
N PRO A 137 25.43 0.72 4.00
CA PRO A 137 24.33 1.63 3.69
C PRO A 137 24.51 2.28 2.32
N THR A 138 23.44 2.33 1.52
CA THR A 138 23.41 3.04 0.23
C THR A 138 23.04 4.50 0.39
N GLY A 139 22.52 4.88 1.58
CA GLY A 139 22.09 6.25 1.87
C GLY A 139 21.43 6.36 3.24
N LYS A 140 20.69 7.43 3.44
CA LYS A 140 19.98 7.73 4.69
C LYS A 140 18.53 8.12 4.45
N VAL A 141 17.66 7.77 5.39
CA VAL A 141 16.26 8.24 5.44
C VAL A 141 16.24 9.66 5.99
N ILE A 142 15.80 10.62 5.19
CA ILE A 142 15.68 12.04 5.60
C ILE A 142 14.42 12.21 6.46
N THR A 143 13.30 11.64 6.05
CA THR A 143 12.03 11.73 6.75
C THR A 143 11.78 10.52 7.64
N ARG A 144 12.18 10.55 8.90
CA ARG A 144 11.90 9.46 9.87
C ARG A 144 10.40 9.24 10.06
N LYS A 145 9.62 10.33 10.14
CA LYS A 145 8.16 10.34 10.03
C LYS A 145 7.78 10.85 8.65
N PRO A 146 6.69 10.39 8.04
CA PRO A 146 6.25 10.94 6.76
C PRO A 146 5.84 12.40 6.95
N ILE A 147 6.09 13.22 5.93
CA ILE A 147 5.53 14.57 5.86
C ILE A 147 4.07 14.41 5.38
N LEU A 148 3.16 15.02 6.10
CA LEU A 148 1.73 15.03 5.80
C LEU A 148 1.36 16.36 5.13
N PRO A 149 0.24 16.41 4.37
CA PRO A 149 -0.23 17.66 3.78
C PRO A 149 -0.55 18.70 4.87
N SER A 150 -0.31 19.97 4.56
CA SER A 150 -0.66 21.08 5.43
C SER A 150 -2.19 21.31 5.47
N GLU A 151 -2.67 22.06 6.46
CA GLU A 151 -4.08 22.44 6.53
C GLU A 151 -4.53 23.24 5.30
N GLN A 152 -3.66 24.10 4.77
CA GLN A 152 -3.91 24.85 3.55
C GLN A 152 -4.07 23.90 2.35
N GLU A 153 -3.15 22.96 2.19
CA GLU A 153 -3.24 21.96 1.10
C GLU A 153 -4.51 21.10 1.21
N LEU A 154 -4.90 20.72 2.44
CA LEU A 154 -6.13 19.96 2.66
C LEU A 154 -7.39 20.77 2.29
N ALA A 155 -7.38 22.07 2.53
CA ALA A 155 -8.47 22.98 2.17
C ALA A 155 -8.59 23.16 0.64
N GLU A 156 -7.45 23.27 -0.04
CA GLU A 156 -7.39 23.47 -1.50
C GLU A 156 -7.57 22.15 -2.27
N ASN A 157 -7.07 21.03 -1.71
CA ASN A 157 -7.08 19.71 -2.35
C ASN A 157 -7.45 18.60 -1.36
N SER A 158 -8.72 18.34 -1.19
CA SER A 158 -9.21 17.28 -0.30
C SER A 158 -8.69 15.86 -0.63
N ARG A 159 -8.20 15.63 -1.85
CA ARG A 159 -7.61 14.34 -2.27
C ARG A 159 -6.25 14.08 -1.62
N SER A 160 -5.56 15.13 -1.16
CA SER A 160 -4.26 15.01 -0.47
C SER A 160 -4.38 14.41 0.93
N LYS A 161 -5.58 14.27 1.50
CA LYS A 161 -5.83 13.80 2.87
C LYS A 161 -5.07 12.54 3.28
N SER A 162 -4.84 11.63 2.35
CA SER A 162 -4.13 10.36 2.61
C SER A 162 -2.66 10.40 2.19
N ALA A 163 -2.19 11.52 1.63
CA ALA A 163 -0.83 11.64 1.12
C ALA A 163 0.21 11.58 2.23
N LYS A 164 1.31 10.86 1.96
CA LYS A 164 2.47 10.76 2.83
C LYS A 164 3.74 10.87 2.00
N LEU A 165 4.54 11.89 2.24
CA LEU A 165 5.82 12.10 1.57
C LEU A 165 6.95 11.47 2.39
N ARG A 166 7.75 10.61 1.75
CA ARG A 166 9.01 10.10 2.31
C ARG A 166 10.18 10.44 1.40
N VAL A 167 11.32 10.73 2.03
CA VAL A 167 12.55 11.14 1.31
C VAL A 167 13.72 10.30 1.78
N PHE A 168 14.46 9.76 0.80
CA PHE A 168 15.74 9.06 0.97
C PHE A 168 16.82 9.83 0.22
N GLU A 169 18.02 9.93 0.81
CA GLU A 169 19.18 10.57 0.20
C GLU A 169 20.30 9.54 0.02
N LYS A 170 20.82 9.42 -1.20
CA LYS A 170 21.94 8.54 -1.51
C LYS A 170 23.21 9.01 -0.82
N ALA A 171 23.99 8.07 -0.30
CA ALA A 171 25.28 8.37 0.32
C ALA A 171 26.22 9.06 -0.68
N CYS A 172 26.96 10.06 -0.21
CA CYS A 172 28.10 10.55 -0.95
C CYS A 172 29.20 9.48 -0.89
N VAL A 173 29.77 9.14 -2.03
CA VAL A 173 30.97 8.29 -2.08
C VAL A 173 32.13 9.16 -1.61
N ASN A 174 32.66 8.84 -0.42
CA ASN A 174 33.96 9.36 0.02
C ASN A 174 35.07 8.52 -0.59
#